data_bff3d57dd04c35eb88e270b3f827acfd
#
_entry.id   bff3d57dd04c35eb88e270b3f827acfd
#
_cell.length_a   1.000
_cell.length_b   1.000
_cell.length_c   1.000
_cell.angle_alpha   90.00
_cell.angle_beta   90.00
_cell.angle_gamma   90.00
#
_symmetry.space_group_name_H-M   'P 1'
#
loop_
_entity.id
_entity.type
_entity.pdbx_description
1 polymer ?
#
loop_
_entity_poly.entity_id
_entity_poly.type
_entity_poly.pdbx_seq_one_letter_code
_entity_poly.pdbx_strand_id
1 'polypeptide(L)'
;RKYKIKYQESKRTHLTPEELGRLENLKLDGQRTLRRCLDMFLFSCYTGLRFSDIVSITKENFLIIDDKVWLVYSSVKTDVSVRLPLFLLFEGKSLPIYERYKNAPRTLFGVPLSSNSNVNKQLRRISQLASIDKKISFHTARHTNATLLLYNGANITTVQKLLGHKSVRTTEIYSNIMDMTIVRDLEKIGAISHL
;
A
#
# COMPACT_ATOMS: atom_id res chain seq x y z
N ARG A 1 -26.83 3.67 33.37
CA ARG A 1 -26.05 4.62 32.54
C ARG A 1 -25.77 3.93 31.19
N LYS A 2 -26.47 4.37 30.12
CA LYS A 2 -26.20 3.91 28.76
C LYS A 2 -24.94 4.64 28.23
N TYR A 3 -23.84 3.93 28.05
CA TYR A 3 -22.67 4.45 27.34
C TYR A 3 -23.05 4.65 25.87
N LYS A 4 -23.19 5.88 25.41
CA LYS A 4 -23.23 6.21 23.98
C LYS A 4 -21.81 6.09 23.43
N ILE A 5 -21.50 5.01 22.74
CA ILE A 5 -20.29 4.90 21.92
C ILE A 5 -20.48 5.89 20.76
N LYS A 6 -19.81 7.03 20.80
CA LYS A 6 -19.69 7.89 19.63
C LYS A 6 -18.79 7.18 18.63
N TYR A 7 -19.36 6.56 17.63
CA TYR A 7 -18.66 6.16 16.43
C TYR A 7 -18.19 7.44 15.71
N GLN A 8 -16.95 7.82 15.97
CA GLN A 8 -16.28 8.86 15.18
C GLN A 8 -15.70 8.13 13.98
N GLU A 9 -16.35 8.22 12.82
CA GLU A 9 -15.75 7.80 11.55
C GLU A 9 -14.46 8.58 11.36
N SER A 10 -13.34 7.96 11.69
CA SER A 10 -12.05 8.53 11.34
C SER A 10 -11.92 8.42 9.82
N LYS A 11 -12.11 9.53 9.10
CA LYS A 11 -11.81 9.63 7.66
C LYS A 11 -10.35 9.22 7.47
N ARG A 12 -10.16 7.96 7.07
CA ARG A 12 -8.81 7.43 6.86
C ARG A 12 -8.23 8.06 5.60
N THR A 13 -7.16 8.81 5.79
CA THR A 13 -6.48 9.48 4.69
C THR A 13 -5.88 8.46 3.74
N HIS A 14 -6.22 8.57 2.46
CA HIS A 14 -5.60 7.85 1.34
C HIS A 14 -5.24 8.84 0.24
N LEU A 15 -4.37 8.45 -0.67
CA LEU A 15 -3.99 9.24 -1.83
C LEU A 15 -4.91 8.93 -3.01
N THR A 16 -5.24 9.96 -3.78
CA THR A 16 -5.85 9.78 -5.11
C THR A 16 -4.82 9.31 -6.13
N PRO A 17 -5.24 8.78 -7.30
CA PRO A 17 -4.30 8.44 -8.38
C PRO A 17 -3.41 9.62 -8.80
N GLU A 18 -3.94 10.84 -8.85
CA GLU A 18 -3.21 12.06 -9.20
C GLU A 18 -2.17 12.42 -8.15
N GLU A 19 -2.52 12.31 -6.86
CA GLU A 19 -1.58 12.55 -5.75
C GLU A 19 -0.46 11.51 -5.74
N LEU A 20 -0.80 10.23 -6.01
CA LEU A 20 0.18 9.17 -6.13
C LEU A 20 1.12 9.42 -7.33
N GLY A 21 0.57 9.84 -8.48
CA GLY A 21 1.36 10.22 -9.66
C GLY A 21 2.31 11.39 -9.39
N ARG A 22 1.92 12.38 -8.58
CA ARG A 22 2.83 13.46 -8.17
C ARG A 22 4.00 12.96 -7.33
N LEU A 23 3.79 11.97 -6.46
CA LEU A 23 4.86 11.34 -5.70
C LEU A 23 5.78 10.50 -6.59
N GLU A 24 5.23 9.74 -7.54
CA GLU A 24 5.99 8.95 -8.51
C GLU A 24 6.97 9.82 -9.31
N ASN A 25 6.52 10.99 -9.73
CA ASN A 25 7.29 11.93 -10.57
C ASN A 25 8.16 12.91 -9.78
N LEU A 26 8.15 12.84 -8.43
CA LEU A 26 8.91 13.77 -7.60
C LEU A 26 10.41 13.58 -7.77
N LYS A 27 11.09 14.65 -8.22
CA LYS A 27 12.55 14.69 -8.33
C LYS A 27 13.16 15.03 -6.98
N LEU A 28 14.09 14.19 -6.51
CA LEU A 28 14.78 14.34 -5.22
C LEU A 28 16.30 14.20 -5.42
N ASP A 29 16.84 14.97 -6.37
CA ASP A 29 18.26 14.90 -6.74
C ASP A 29 19.14 15.24 -5.53
N GLY A 30 20.16 14.41 -5.28
CA GLY A 30 21.06 14.55 -4.13
C GLY A 30 20.47 14.21 -2.76
N GLN A 31 19.16 14.01 -2.63
CA GLN A 31 18.48 13.80 -1.35
C GLN A 31 18.24 12.30 -1.06
N ARG A 32 19.32 11.51 -0.95
CA ARG A 32 19.28 10.04 -0.81
C ARG A 32 18.31 9.53 0.28
N THR A 33 18.28 10.19 1.44
CA THR A 33 17.39 9.79 2.54
C THR A 33 15.91 10.01 2.19
N LEU A 34 15.55 11.15 1.60
CA LEU A 34 14.19 11.42 1.15
C LEU A 34 13.77 10.46 0.03
N ARG A 35 14.65 10.20 -0.95
CA ARG A 35 14.40 9.25 -2.02
C ARG A 35 14.10 7.86 -1.44
N ARG A 36 14.91 7.37 -0.50
CA ARG A 36 14.69 6.07 0.14
C ARG A 36 13.36 6.03 0.92
N CYS A 37 13.02 7.09 1.66
CA CYS A 37 11.72 7.20 2.33
C CYS A 37 10.55 7.18 1.35
N LEU A 38 10.66 7.92 0.24
CA LEU A 38 9.65 7.94 -0.81
C LEU A 38 9.49 6.56 -1.46
N ASP A 39 10.61 5.90 -1.81
CA ASP A 39 10.58 4.58 -2.43
C ASP A 39 9.96 3.52 -1.48
N MET A 40 10.26 3.57 -0.17
CA MET A 40 9.60 2.73 0.82
C MET A 40 8.10 2.99 0.88
N PHE A 41 7.69 4.24 0.86
CA PHE A 41 6.28 4.64 0.90
C PHE A 41 5.54 4.19 -0.36
N LEU A 42 6.09 4.45 -1.55
CA LEU A 42 5.53 4.02 -2.83
C LEU A 42 5.46 2.49 -2.92
N PHE A 43 6.52 1.79 -2.49
CA PHE A 43 6.50 0.32 -2.43
C PHE A 43 5.36 -0.18 -1.55
N SER A 44 5.11 0.47 -0.39
CA SER A 44 3.98 0.15 0.47
C SER A 44 2.62 0.54 -0.17
N CYS A 45 2.54 1.60 -0.97
CA CYS A 45 1.33 1.93 -1.75
C CYS A 45 0.98 0.81 -2.74
N TYR A 46 1.97 0.17 -3.36
CA TYR A 46 1.75 -0.90 -4.34
C TYR A 46 1.59 -2.29 -3.74
N THR A 47 2.12 -2.53 -2.55
CA THR A 47 2.14 -3.86 -1.92
C THR A 47 1.24 -3.98 -0.69
N GLY A 48 0.82 -2.86 -0.11
CA GLY A 48 0.02 -2.85 1.11
C GLY A 48 0.79 -3.16 2.40
N LEU A 49 2.13 -3.27 2.35
CA LEU A 49 2.96 -3.58 3.51
C LEU A 49 2.80 -2.58 4.65
N ARG A 50 2.81 -3.07 5.89
CA ARG A 50 2.95 -2.20 7.07
C ARG A 50 4.40 -1.74 7.22
N PHE A 51 4.61 -0.69 8.00
CA PHE A 51 5.97 -0.25 8.34
C PHE A 51 6.81 -1.36 8.97
N SER A 52 6.24 -2.12 9.92
CA SER A 52 6.92 -3.27 10.55
C SER A 52 7.35 -4.33 9.53
N ASP A 53 6.50 -4.60 8.53
CA ASP A 53 6.77 -5.61 7.53
C ASP A 53 7.86 -5.13 6.55
N ILE A 54 7.76 -3.89 6.05
CA ILE A 54 8.71 -3.36 5.06
C ILE A 54 10.14 -3.20 5.59
N VAL A 55 10.30 -2.93 6.88
CA VAL A 55 11.64 -2.82 7.50
C VAL A 55 12.25 -4.18 7.84
N SER A 56 11.46 -5.26 7.82
CA SER A 56 11.93 -6.63 8.10
C SER A 56 12.18 -7.45 6.84
N ILE A 57 11.65 -7.03 5.67
CA ILE A 57 11.78 -7.79 4.42
C ILE A 57 13.24 -7.82 3.96
N THR A 58 13.70 -9.02 3.64
CA THR A 58 15.02 -9.32 3.12
C THR A 58 14.92 -9.86 1.70
N LYS A 59 16.06 -10.13 1.05
CA LYS A 59 16.09 -10.72 -0.29
C LYS A 59 15.46 -12.12 -0.36
N GLU A 60 15.52 -12.88 0.74
CA GLU A 60 14.96 -14.23 0.85
C GLU A 60 13.43 -14.25 0.77
N ASN A 61 12.79 -13.11 0.98
CA ASN A 61 11.34 -12.96 0.82
C ASN A 61 10.89 -12.85 -0.64
N PHE A 62 11.83 -12.66 -1.58
CA PHE A 62 11.53 -12.54 -3.00
C PHE A 62 11.81 -13.85 -3.71
N LEU A 63 10.76 -14.46 -4.24
CA LEU A 63 10.84 -15.70 -5.02
C LEU A 63 10.64 -15.38 -6.49
N ILE A 64 11.42 -16.05 -7.35
CA ILE A 64 11.24 -16.00 -8.79
C ILE A 64 10.53 -17.30 -9.20
N ILE A 65 9.31 -17.17 -9.72
CA ILE A 65 8.48 -18.28 -10.18
C ILE A 65 8.06 -17.94 -11.62
N ASP A 66 8.41 -18.78 -12.58
CA ASP A 66 8.15 -18.57 -14.02
C ASP A 66 8.60 -17.16 -14.47
N ASP A 67 9.85 -16.82 -14.14
CA ASP A 67 10.50 -15.51 -14.42
C ASP A 67 9.77 -14.29 -13.82
N LYS A 68 8.86 -14.51 -12.87
CA LYS A 68 8.08 -13.47 -12.23
C LYS A 68 8.41 -13.35 -10.75
N VAL A 69 8.54 -12.10 -10.28
CA VAL A 69 8.90 -11.82 -8.90
C VAL A 69 7.66 -11.85 -8.00
N TRP A 70 7.75 -12.70 -6.98
CA TRP A 70 6.77 -12.79 -5.90
C TRP A 70 7.41 -12.33 -4.59
N LEU A 71 6.66 -11.59 -3.79
CA LEU A 71 7.04 -11.29 -2.41
C LEU A 71 6.24 -12.19 -1.46
N VAL A 72 6.96 -13.00 -0.67
CA VAL A 72 6.37 -13.95 0.28
C VAL A 72 6.92 -13.67 1.67
N TYR A 73 6.03 -13.40 2.64
CA TYR A 73 6.42 -13.06 4.00
C TYR A 73 5.33 -13.40 5.02
N SER A 74 5.69 -13.59 6.29
CA SER A 74 4.73 -13.59 7.40
C SER A 74 4.64 -12.19 7.99
N SER A 75 3.43 -11.66 8.11
CA SER A 75 3.21 -10.32 8.66
C SER A 75 3.62 -10.26 10.13
N VAL A 76 4.54 -9.36 10.47
CA VAL A 76 5.07 -9.19 11.84
C VAL A 76 3.98 -9.00 12.89
N LYS A 77 2.88 -8.31 12.55
CA LYS A 77 1.79 -8.02 13.49
C LYS A 77 0.78 -9.13 13.62
N THR A 78 0.51 -9.87 12.55
CA THR A 78 -0.63 -10.80 12.49
C THR A 78 -0.21 -12.25 12.34
N ASP A 79 1.05 -12.51 12.04
CA ASP A 79 1.61 -13.83 11.72
C ASP A 79 0.86 -14.54 10.56
N VAL A 80 0.21 -13.75 9.70
CA VAL A 80 -0.46 -14.24 8.50
C VAL A 80 0.55 -14.32 7.38
N SER A 81 0.64 -15.48 6.74
CA SER A 81 1.43 -15.64 5.51
C SER A 81 0.79 -14.86 4.37
N VAL A 82 1.57 -14.04 3.70
CA VAL A 82 1.17 -13.18 2.59
C VAL A 82 2.01 -13.49 1.37
N ARG A 83 1.36 -13.63 0.21
CA ARG A 83 2.01 -13.86 -1.08
C ARG A 83 1.53 -12.81 -2.08
N LEU A 84 2.44 -12.00 -2.59
CA LEU A 84 2.14 -10.87 -3.46
C LEU A 84 2.78 -11.07 -4.84
N PRO A 85 2.00 -11.20 -5.92
CA PRO A 85 2.50 -11.21 -7.28
C PRO A 85 2.86 -9.78 -7.71
N LEU A 86 4.13 -9.37 -7.51
CA LEU A 86 4.53 -7.98 -7.73
C LEU A 86 4.33 -7.51 -9.17
N PHE A 87 4.38 -8.42 -10.12
CA PHE A 87 4.20 -8.15 -11.55
C PHE A 87 2.74 -7.81 -11.94
N LEU A 88 1.74 -8.20 -11.10
CA LEU A 88 0.33 -7.91 -11.34
C LEU A 88 -0.16 -6.68 -10.53
N LEU A 89 0.39 -6.49 -9.33
CA LEU A 89 -0.05 -5.40 -8.46
C LEU A 89 0.35 -4.05 -9.05
N PHE A 90 -0.66 -3.22 -9.32
CA PHE A 90 -0.46 -1.88 -9.90
C PHE A 90 0.46 -1.91 -11.13
N GLU A 91 0.21 -2.87 -12.04
CA GLU A 91 0.99 -3.02 -13.30
C GLU A 91 2.49 -3.19 -13.06
N GLY A 92 2.87 -3.79 -11.93
CA GLY A 92 4.27 -4.03 -11.60
C GLY A 92 5.05 -2.79 -11.11
N LYS A 93 4.39 -1.69 -10.75
CA LYS A 93 5.06 -0.43 -10.31
C LYS A 93 6.02 -0.61 -9.12
N SER A 94 5.87 -1.68 -8.34
CA SER A 94 6.82 -2.01 -7.27
C SER A 94 8.15 -2.59 -7.78
N LEU A 95 8.19 -3.17 -8.99
CA LEU A 95 9.38 -3.84 -9.53
C LEU A 95 10.58 -2.91 -9.76
N PRO A 96 10.43 -1.71 -10.36
CA PRO A 96 11.56 -0.78 -10.50
C PRO A 96 12.16 -0.36 -9.15
N ILE A 97 11.32 -0.31 -8.09
CA ILE A 97 11.79 -0.02 -6.74
C ILE A 97 12.55 -1.24 -6.19
N TYR A 98 12.01 -2.45 -6.33
CA TYR A 98 12.69 -3.68 -5.95
C TYR A 98 14.07 -3.78 -6.64
N GLU A 99 14.14 -3.59 -7.94
CA GLU A 99 15.39 -3.66 -8.71
C GLU A 99 16.46 -2.68 -8.19
N ARG A 100 16.05 -1.47 -7.79
CA ARG A 100 16.96 -0.46 -7.22
C ARG A 100 17.59 -0.91 -5.90
N TYR A 101 16.89 -1.72 -5.10
CA TYR A 101 17.30 -2.06 -3.73
C TYR A 101 17.61 -3.54 -3.51
N LYS A 102 17.39 -4.43 -4.47
CA LYS A 102 17.55 -5.90 -4.31
C LYS A 102 18.94 -6.35 -3.83
N ASN A 103 19.96 -5.54 -4.07
CA ASN A 103 21.33 -5.81 -3.63
C ASN A 103 21.72 -5.08 -2.34
N ALA A 104 20.77 -4.41 -1.68
CA ALA A 104 21.03 -3.74 -0.41
C ALA A 104 21.36 -4.75 0.70
N PRO A 105 22.26 -4.41 1.64
CA PRO A 105 22.61 -5.31 2.74
C PRO A 105 21.45 -5.45 3.73
N ARG A 106 21.31 -6.65 4.31
CA ARG A 106 20.36 -7.04 5.37
C ARG A 106 18.90 -7.01 4.95
N THR A 107 18.30 -5.84 4.71
CA THR A 107 16.88 -5.69 4.33
C THR A 107 16.75 -5.04 2.97
N LEU A 108 15.57 -5.14 2.34
CA LEU A 108 15.33 -4.59 1.01
C LEU A 108 15.79 -3.14 0.88
N PHE A 109 15.51 -2.31 1.87
CA PHE A 109 15.88 -0.89 1.84
C PHE A 109 17.20 -0.57 2.57
N GLY A 110 18.00 -1.61 2.87
CA GLY A 110 19.28 -1.47 3.58
C GLY A 110 19.10 -1.34 5.10
N VAL A 111 20.11 -0.75 5.76
CA VAL A 111 20.07 -0.53 7.21
C VAL A 111 18.77 0.20 7.58
N PRO A 112 18.05 -0.23 8.64
CA PRO A 112 16.77 0.36 9.00
C PRO A 112 16.87 1.88 9.06
N LEU A 113 16.00 2.55 8.30
CA LEU A 113 15.71 3.94 8.58
C LEU A 113 15.24 4.00 10.02
N SER A 114 15.77 4.93 10.80
CA SER A 114 15.30 5.25 12.13
C SER A 114 13.77 5.16 12.24
N SER A 115 13.24 5.01 13.43
CA SER A 115 11.85 4.77 13.82
C SER A 115 10.77 5.25 12.81
N ASN A 116 9.60 4.61 12.81
CA ASN A 116 8.42 5.04 12.05
C ASN A 116 8.12 6.56 12.20
N SER A 117 8.41 7.13 13.38
CA SER A 117 8.28 8.56 13.65
C SER A 117 9.15 9.42 12.72
N ASN A 118 10.41 9.03 12.54
CA ASN A 118 11.33 9.75 11.65
C ASN A 118 10.94 9.61 10.18
N VAL A 119 10.50 8.43 9.74
CA VAL A 119 9.97 8.24 8.39
C VAL A 119 8.75 9.14 8.17
N ASN A 120 7.82 9.21 9.13
CA ASN A 120 6.66 10.09 9.04
C ASN A 120 7.04 11.58 9.00
N LYS A 121 8.14 11.97 9.65
CA LYS A 121 8.68 13.34 9.55
C LYS A 121 9.17 13.62 8.11
N GLN A 122 9.86 12.67 7.49
CA GLN A 122 10.30 12.81 6.09
C GLN A 122 9.11 12.81 5.13
N LEU A 123 8.09 11.98 5.36
CA LEU A 123 6.87 11.94 4.55
C LEU A 123 6.12 13.27 4.55
N ARG A 124 6.11 14.00 5.67
CA ARG A 124 5.54 15.37 5.70
C ARG A 124 6.28 16.33 4.76
N ARG A 125 7.61 16.25 4.73
CA ARG A 125 8.42 17.06 3.79
C ARG A 125 8.17 16.64 2.34
N ILE A 126 8.08 15.34 2.08
CA ILE A 126 7.78 14.79 0.75
C ILE A 126 6.40 15.24 0.27
N SER A 127 5.36 15.21 1.13
CA SER A 127 4.01 15.68 0.75
C SER A 127 3.98 17.16 0.39
N GLN A 128 4.71 17.99 1.12
CA GLN A 128 4.85 19.42 0.79
C GLN A 128 5.51 19.63 -0.57
N LEU A 129 6.62 18.92 -0.84
CA LEU A 129 7.32 18.99 -2.13
C LEU A 129 6.46 18.50 -3.30
N ALA A 130 5.55 17.56 -3.05
CA ALA A 130 4.61 17.02 -4.04
C ALA A 130 3.28 17.82 -4.11
N SER A 131 3.16 18.95 -3.40
CA SER A 131 1.92 19.76 -3.31
C SER A 131 0.71 18.92 -2.90
N ILE A 132 0.87 18.09 -1.86
CA ILE A 132 -0.18 17.28 -1.27
C ILE A 132 -0.54 17.87 0.09
N ASP A 133 -1.74 18.47 0.20
CA ASP A 133 -2.19 19.14 1.42
C ASP A 133 -2.64 18.17 2.53
N LYS A 134 -2.80 16.90 2.21
CA LYS A 134 -3.19 15.87 3.16
C LYS A 134 -2.04 15.55 4.13
N LYS A 135 -2.39 15.39 5.41
CA LYS A 135 -1.44 14.85 6.39
C LYS A 135 -1.23 13.36 6.14
N ILE A 136 -0.16 13.02 5.45
CA ILE A 136 0.20 11.62 5.19
C ILE A 136 1.10 11.05 6.29
N SER A 137 0.96 9.75 6.50
CA SER A 137 1.82 8.92 7.35
C SER A 137 2.15 7.63 6.61
N PHE A 138 3.08 6.82 7.12
CA PHE A 138 3.39 5.53 6.48
C PHE A 138 2.15 4.63 6.34
N HIS A 139 1.22 4.71 7.30
CA HIS A 139 -0.03 3.95 7.24
C HIS A 139 -0.97 4.38 6.11
N THR A 140 -0.85 5.64 5.65
CA THR A 140 -1.57 6.16 4.48
C THR A 140 -1.27 5.34 3.22
N ALA A 141 -0.04 4.84 3.05
CA ALA A 141 0.31 3.99 1.90
C ALA A 141 -0.57 2.73 1.83
N ARG A 142 -0.74 2.05 2.94
CA ARG A 142 -1.57 0.84 3.02
C ARG A 142 -3.07 1.15 2.82
N HIS A 143 -3.56 2.29 3.31
CA HIS A 143 -4.91 2.75 3.02
C HIS A 143 -5.08 3.05 1.53
N THR A 144 -4.11 3.69 0.90
CA THR A 144 -4.09 3.96 -0.54
C THR A 144 -4.14 2.65 -1.33
N ASN A 145 -3.31 1.66 -0.98
CA ASN A 145 -3.33 0.34 -1.60
C ASN A 145 -4.72 -0.30 -1.56
N ALA A 146 -5.30 -0.43 -0.36
CA ALA A 146 -6.61 -1.05 -0.18
C ALA A 146 -7.71 -0.31 -0.94
N THR A 147 -7.73 1.03 -0.83
CA THR A 147 -8.72 1.89 -1.49
C THR A 147 -8.66 1.74 -3.01
N LEU A 148 -7.46 1.82 -3.60
CA LEU A 148 -7.29 1.73 -5.05
C LEU A 148 -7.59 0.33 -5.58
N LEU A 149 -7.23 -0.74 -4.86
CA LEU A 149 -7.58 -2.10 -5.24
C LEU A 149 -9.09 -2.31 -5.27
N LEU A 150 -9.81 -1.90 -4.22
CA LEU A 150 -11.27 -1.99 -4.16
C LEU A 150 -11.92 -1.11 -5.25
N TYR A 151 -11.46 0.13 -5.41
CA TYR A 151 -11.94 1.03 -6.45
C TYR A 151 -11.77 0.44 -7.84
N ASN A 152 -10.68 -0.28 -8.10
CA ASN A 152 -10.43 -0.99 -9.36
C ASN A 152 -11.15 -2.35 -9.47
N GLY A 153 -12.03 -2.70 -8.51
CA GLY A 153 -12.88 -3.87 -8.58
C GLY A 153 -12.28 -5.15 -7.99
N ALA A 154 -11.21 -5.05 -7.21
CA ALA A 154 -10.73 -6.20 -6.46
C ALA A 154 -11.76 -6.62 -5.40
N ASN A 155 -11.99 -7.93 -5.26
CA ASN A 155 -12.86 -8.46 -4.22
C ASN A 155 -12.28 -8.18 -2.83
N ILE A 156 -13.14 -7.86 -1.86
CA ILE A 156 -12.73 -7.54 -0.48
C ILE A 156 -11.94 -8.67 0.17
N THR A 157 -12.27 -9.93 -0.12
CA THR A 157 -11.54 -11.10 0.38
C THR A 157 -10.15 -11.23 -0.23
N THR A 158 -9.99 -10.82 -1.48
CA THR A 158 -8.67 -10.71 -2.14
C THR A 158 -7.84 -9.63 -1.46
N VAL A 159 -8.40 -8.44 -1.25
CA VAL A 159 -7.71 -7.33 -0.55
C VAL A 159 -7.36 -7.73 0.87
N GLN A 160 -8.25 -8.43 1.59
CA GLN A 160 -7.98 -9.00 2.92
C GLN A 160 -6.71 -9.87 2.91
N LYS A 161 -6.63 -10.82 1.96
CA LYS A 161 -5.48 -11.73 1.83
C LYS A 161 -4.20 -10.99 1.48
N LEU A 162 -4.23 -10.09 0.50
CA LEU A 162 -3.07 -9.28 0.10
C LEU A 162 -2.55 -8.40 1.25
N LEU A 163 -3.45 -7.90 2.08
CA LEU A 163 -3.09 -7.11 3.25
C LEU A 163 -2.68 -7.95 4.47
N GLY A 164 -2.86 -9.26 4.48
CA GLY A 164 -2.60 -10.12 5.64
C GLY A 164 -3.49 -9.75 6.85
N HIS A 165 -4.79 -9.49 6.62
CA HIS A 165 -5.76 -9.30 7.69
C HIS A 165 -6.31 -10.65 8.15
N LYS A 166 -6.36 -10.92 9.46
CA LYS A 166 -6.96 -12.14 10.03
C LYS A 166 -8.46 -12.25 9.76
N SER A 167 -9.15 -11.12 9.61
CA SER A 167 -10.59 -11.07 9.40
C SER A 167 -10.96 -10.07 8.32
N VAL A 168 -12.00 -10.40 7.52
CA VAL A 168 -12.60 -9.49 6.53
C VAL A 168 -13.09 -8.22 7.21
N ARG A 169 -13.63 -8.31 8.43
CA ARG A 169 -14.07 -7.14 9.22
C ARG A 169 -13.03 -6.05 9.34
N THR A 170 -11.73 -6.40 9.35
CA THR A 170 -10.65 -5.41 9.34
C THR A 170 -10.55 -4.67 7.99
N THR A 171 -11.05 -5.28 6.93
CA THR A 171 -11.06 -4.71 5.57
C THR A 171 -12.37 -3.97 5.28
N GLU A 172 -13.46 -4.28 5.99
CA GLU A 172 -14.77 -3.60 5.89
C GLU A 172 -14.72 -2.09 6.23
N ILE A 173 -13.66 -1.65 6.88
CA ILE A 173 -13.39 -0.22 7.09
C ILE A 173 -13.28 0.59 5.77
N TYR A 174 -13.18 -0.11 4.64
CA TYR A 174 -13.18 0.46 3.29
C TYR A 174 -14.54 0.27 2.59
N SER A 175 -15.60 -0.16 3.31
CA SER A 175 -16.94 -0.45 2.75
C SER A 175 -17.54 0.73 1.98
N ASN A 176 -17.33 1.96 2.43
CA ASN A 176 -17.82 3.16 1.72
C ASN A 176 -17.30 3.27 0.27
N ILE A 177 -16.18 2.59 -0.03
CA ILE A 177 -15.63 2.53 -1.40
C ILE A 177 -16.42 1.49 -2.20
N MET A 178 -16.90 0.43 -1.55
CA MET A 178 -17.73 -0.59 -2.19
C MET A 178 -19.07 -0.01 -2.64
N ASP A 179 -19.65 0.92 -1.90
CA ASP A 179 -20.88 1.60 -2.32
C ASP A 179 -20.67 2.36 -3.64
N MET A 180 -19.50 2.97 -3.84
CA MET A 180 -19.13 3.63 -5.11
C MET A 180 -18.91 2.64 -6.27
N THR A 181 -18.60 1.37 -5.96
CA THR A 181 -18.41 0.33 -6.99
C THR A 181 -19.71 -0.38 -7.38
N ILE A 182 -20.78 -0.26 -6.59
CA ILE A 182 -22.07 -0.93 -6.84
C ILE A 182 -22.62 -0.57 -8.23
N VAL A 183 -22.65 0.73 -8.56
CA VAL A 183 -23.16 1.19 -9.87
C VAL A 183 -22.35 0.54 -11.00
N ARG A 184 -21.03 0.60 -10.93
CA ARG A 184 -20.14 0.01 -11.93
C ARG A 184 -20.32 -1.50 -12.05
N ASP A 185 -20.51 -2.19 -10.93
CA ASP A 185 -20.66 -3.65 -10.91
C ASP A 185 -22.01 -4.06 -11.48
N LEU A 186 -23.08 -3.27 -11.21
CA LEU A 186 -24.40 -3.47 -11.83
C LEU A 186 -24.41 -3.13 -13.31
N GLU A 187 -23.70 -2.08 -13.75
CA GLU A 187 -23.53 -1.75 -15.17
C GLU A 187 -22.83 -2.88 -15.94
N LYS A 188 -21.82 -3.54 -15.37
CA LYS A 188 -21.16 -4.71 -15.96
C LYS A 188 -22.12 -5.89 -16.11
N ILE A 189 -22.99 -6.14 -15.12
CA ILE A 189 -24.01 -7.21 -15.18
C ILE A 189 -25.06 -6.86 -16.23
N GLY A 190 -25.52 -5.60 -16.27
CA GLY A 190 -26.46 -5.11 -17.28
C GLY A 190 -25.95 -5.25 -18.72
N ALA A 191 -24.65 -5.00 -18.94
CA ALA A 191 -24.02 -5.17 -20.25
C ALA A 191 -23.98 -6.64 -20.72
N ILE A 192 -23.94 -7.60 -19.79
CA ILE A 192 -23.97 -9.05 -20.09
C ILE A 192 -25.39 -9.52 -20.46
N SER A 193 -26.44 -8.84 -19.94
CA SER A 193 -27.85 -9.21 -20.18
C SER A 193 -28.34 -8.84 -21.58
N HIS A 194 -27.54 -8.18 -22.41
CA HIS A 194 -27.84 -7.79 -23.78
C HIS A 194 -27.09 -8.64 -24.83
N LEU A 195 -26.44 -9.73 -24.41
CA LEU A 195 -25.85 -10.77 -25.26
C LEU A 195 -26.76 -12.01 -25.30
#